data_06386aaa2f40ba7ad9541b6d4baa63bb
#
_entry.id   06386aaa2f40ba7ad9541b6d4baa63bb
#
_cell.length_a   1.000
_cell.length_b   1.000
_cell.length_c   1.000
_cell.angle_alpha   90.00
_cell.angle_beta   90.00
_cell.angle_gamma   90.00
#
_symmetry.space_group_name_H-M   'P 1'
#
loop_
_entity.id
_entity.type
_entity.pdbx_description
1 polymer ?
#
loop_
_entity_poly.entity_id
_entity_poly.type
_entity_poly.pdbx_seq_one_letter_code
_entity_poly.pdbx_strand_id
1 'polypeptide(L)'
;MAVLITDIYDSQAVAVRRTQDPSNAMGFVGKAFFPNRKKLGLSLKWIKTHKGLNAILKPSNFDAIPMIRAREGFKQESTEMIFFRESMTVREEDLMRLMEIEDANSPFIGDIISSIYNDAARLIDGAEIAAEVMRMALLAPKDGKPSIAIGTGKAESDNMVYGYDYDSDGTYKQKHYLKIEGTDTWDHPDTAKPLKDVQQGTKYLKSIGVLPRYAMMNSTTFDYLIENEQIKNALITSSGKTVDFTDEATVKEIFTRKTGLTPIIYDKMYIDYEGKTQKFYPDDKVTIIGAGTLGSTYYGVTPEERTLMSNKNVDVAMLDNRIAIATKTEQGPPIKTTTSVSQIVLPSYEGIDSTFVIDVK
;
A
#
# COMPACT_ATOMS: atom_id res chain seq x y z
N MET A 1 42.62 -18.57 -7.09
CA MET A 1 41.70 -19.31 -6.21
C MET A 1 40.33 -19.11 -6.82
N ALA A 2 39.68 -20.18 -7.26
CA ALA A 2 38.32 -20.05 -7.82
C ALA A 2 37.39 -19.53 -6.72
N VAL A 3 36.80 -18.38 -6.94
CA VAL A 3 35.84 -17.79 -6.00
C VAL A 3 34.53 -18.56 -6.22
N LEU A 4 34.10 -19.30 -5.19
CA LEU A 4 32.82 -20.00 -5.23
C LEU A 4 31.69 -18.94 -5.12
N ILE A 5 30.64 -19.08 -5.89
CA ILE A 5 29.49 -18.16 -5.87
C ILE A 5 28.87 -18.06 -4.47
N THR A 6 28.94 -19.14 -3.71
CA THR A 6 28.49 -19.21 -2.31
C THR A 6 29.27 -18.25 -1.36
N ASP A 7 30.49 -17.87 -1.74
CA ASP A 7 31.32 -16.97 -0.94
C ASP A 7 30.99 -15.48 -1.20
N ILE A 8 30.30 -15.19 -2.32
CA ILE A 8 29.96 -13.84 -2.74
C ILE A 8 28.46 -13.58 -2.62
N TYR A 9 27.65 -14.60 -2.86
CA TYR A 9 26.20 -14.50 -2.95
C TYR A 9 25.53 -15.36 -1.89
N ASP A 10 25.25 -14.76 -0.76
CA ASP A 10 24.45 -15.31 0.33
C ASP A 10 23.22 -14.43 0.64
N SER A 11 22.31 -14.91 1.43
CA SER A 11 21.09 -14.18 1.79
C SER A 11 21.40 -12.89 2.54
N GLN A 12 22.46 -12.87 3.35
CA GLN A 12 22.86 -11.68 4.10
C GLN A 12 23.45 -10.60 3.21
N ALA A 13 24.28 -10.98 2.23
CA ALA A 13 24.83 -10.03 1.26
C ALA A 13 23.72 -9.37 0.43
N VAL A 14 22.70 -10.13 0.03
CA VAL A 14 21.51 -9.60 -0.66
C VAL A 14 20.78 -8.58 0.22
N ALA A 15 20.53 -8.92 1.48
CA ALA A 15 19.83 -8.03 2.42
C ALA A 15 20.62 -6.73 2.68
N VAL A 16 21.94 -6.84 2.88
CA VAL A 16 22.82 -5.67 3.13
C VAL A 16 22.87 -4.76 1.91
N ARG A 17 23.09 -5.32 0.70
CA ARG A 17 23.12 -4.53 -0.53
C ARG A 17 21.79 -3.80 -0.77
N ARG A 18 20.67 -4.48 -0.54
CA ARG A 18 19.33 -3.86 -0.63
C ARG A 18 19.16 -2.68 0.32
N THR A 19 19.65 -2.80 1.55
CA THR A 19 19.55 -1.75 2.57
C THR A 19 20.44 -0.55 2.27
N GLN A 20 21.61 -0.79 1.67
CA GLN A 20 22.61 0.26 1.40
C GLN A 20 22.31 1.10 0.16
N ASP A 21 21.50 0.62 -0.76
CA ASP A 21 21.19 1.34 -1.99
C ASP A 21 19.94 2.23 -1.81
N PRO A 22 20.08 3.56 -1.73
CA PRO A 22 18.96 4.48 -1.57
C PRO A 22 17.97 4.47 -2.73
N SER A 23 18.39 4.07 -3.95
CA SER A 23 17.52 3.97 -5.13
C SER A 23 16.44 2.92 -4.99
N ASN A 24 16.65 1.98 -4.08
CA ASN A 24 15.71 0.92 -3.74
C ASN A 24 14.53 1.36 -2.86
N ALA A 25 14.54 2.61 -2.37
CA ALA A 25 13.42 3.14 -1.58
C ALA A 25 12.21 3.41 -2.48
N MET A 26 11.27 2.48 -2.50
CA MET A 26 10.06 2.60 -3.32
C MET A 26 9.07 3.63 -2.82
N GLY A 27 9.35 4.59 -2.01
CA GLY A 27 8.51 5.73 -1.62
C GLY A 27 6.99 5.47 -1.65
N PHE A 28 6.53 4.37 -1.04
CA PHE A 28 5.12 3.99 -1.01
C PHE A 28 4.35 4.84 -0.01
N VAL A 29 3.26 5.46 -0.47
CA VAL A 29 2.44 6.38 0.34
C VAL A 29 1.58 5.60 1.34
N GLY A 30 1.13 4.41 1.00
CA GLY A 30 0.28 3.59 1.87
C GLY A 30 0.92 3.25 3.22
N LYS A 31 2.26 3.17 3.27
CA LYS A 31 3.01 2.93 4.51
C LYS A 31 2.82 4.06 5.55
N ALA A 32 2.55 5.29 5.12
CA ALA A 32 2.29 6.40 6.03
C ALA A 32 0.94 6.25 6.75
N PHE A 33 -0.06 5.67 6.09
CA PHE A 33 -1.38 5.43 6.66
C PHE A 33 -1.51 4.08 7.36
N PHE A 34 -0.71 3.09 6.94
CA PHE A 34 -0.67 1.73 7.49
C PHE A 34 0.78 1.35 7.85
N PRO A 35 1.34 1.89 8.95
CA PRO A 35 2.71 1.59 9.36
C PRO A 35 2.91 0.09 9.62
N ASN A 36 4.12 -0.38 9.34
CA ASN A 36 4.48 -1.79 9.48
C ASN A 36 4.56 -2.20 10.96
N ARG A 37 4.04 -3.38 11.28
CA ARG A 37 4.14 -4.02 12.61
C ARG A 37 4.44 -5.49 12.49
N LYS A 38 5.33 -6.01 13.31
CA LYS A 38 5.59 -7.44 13.42
C LYS A 38 4.61 -8.10 14.37
N LYS A 39 4.15 -9.31 14.03
CA LYS A 39 3.27 -10.12 14.87
C LYS A 39 3.66 -11.59 14.78
N LEU A 40 3.60 -12.30 15.90
CA LEU A 40 3.79 -13.75 15.93
C LEU A 40 2.50 -14.47 15.52
N GLY A 41 2.64 -15.51 14.72
CA GLY A 41 1.53 -16.35 14.24
C GLY A 41 0.83 -15.81 12.99
N LEU A 42 -0.10 -16.60 12.45
CA LEU A 42 -0.85 -16.30 11.22
C LEU A 42 -2.15 -15.54 11.50
N SER A 43 -2.73 -15.73 12.68
CA SER A 43 -4.02 -15.12 13.02
C SER A 43 -3.88 -13.64 13.31
N LEU A 44 -4.61 -12.81 12.60
CA LEU A 44 -4.71 -11.38 12.81
C LEU A 44 -6.07 -11.04 13.43
N LYS A 45 -6.02 -10.36 14.58
CA LYS A 45 -7.20 -9.84 15.27
C LYS A 45 -7.03 -8.34 15.47
N TRP A 46 -8.01 -7.58 15.09
CA TRP A 46 -8.04 -6.12 15.33
C TRP A 46 -9.44 -5.67 15.73
N ILE A 47 -9.52 -4.48 16.29
CA ILE A 47 -10.76 -3.88 16.73
C ILE A 47 -11.06 -2.72 15.79
N LYS A 48 -12.22 -2.74 15.13
CA LYS A 48 -12.72 -1.58 14.40
C LYS A 48 -13.06 -0.48 15.43
N THR A 49 -12.45 0.67 15.24
CA THR A 49 -12.69 1.85 16.10
C THR A 49 -13.73 2.71 15.41
N HIS A 50 -14.94 2.74 15.94
CA HIS A 50 -15.95 3.68 15.47
C HIS A 50 -15.60 5.09 15.95
N LYS A 51 -15.62 6.04 15.03
CA LYS A 51 -15.47 7.46 15.35
C LYS A 51 -16.83 8.07 15.64
N GLY A 52 -16.91 8.85 16.71
CA GLY A 52 -18.12 9.55 17.10
C GLY A 52 -17.78 10.79 17.93
N LEU A 53 -18.73 11.72 18.03
CA LEU A 53 -18.58 12.90 18.86
C LEU A 53 -18.63 12.50 20.33
N ASN A 54 -17.74 13.08 21.14
CA ASN A 54 -17.75 12.87 22.59
C ASN A 54 -18.93 13.62 23.22
N ALA A 55 -19.71 12.93 24.05
CA ALA A 55 -20.76 13.56 24.80
C ALA A 55 -20.20 14.36 25.99
N ILE A 56 -20.77 15.54 26.24
CA ILE A 56 -20.44 16.37 27.40
C ILE A 56 -20.70 15.61 28.73
N LEU A 57 -19.89 15.86 29.74
CA LEU A 57 -20.15 15.35 31.08
C LEU A 57 -21.42 16.00 31.65
N LYS A 58 -22.25 15.18 32.29
CA LYS A 58 -23.40 15.68 32.99
C LYS A 58 -22.95 16.30 34.30
N PRO A 59 -23.49 17.48 34.68
CA PRO A 59 -23.21 18.05 36.00
C PRO A 59 -23.72 17.11 37.09
N SER A 60 -23.00 17.05 38.21
CA SER A 60 -23.35 16.26 39.39
C SER A 60 -23.25 17.12 40.64
N ASN A 61 -24.03 16.78 41.68
CA ASN A 61 -23.89 17.39 42.98
C ASN A 61 -22.76 16.73 43.77
N PHE A 62 -22.23 17.45 44.75
CA PHE A 62 -21.31 16.86 45.73
C PHE A 62 -22.02 15.72 46.45
N ASP A 63 -21.29 14.66 46.78
CA ASP A 63 -21.79 13.44 47.46
C ASP A 63 -22.79 12.60 46.63
N ALA A 64 -23.05 12.95 45.36
CA ALA A 64 -23.88 12.13 44.47
C ALA A 64 -23.09 10.92 43.90
N ILE A 65 -23.79 9.80 43.79
CA ILE A 65 -23.21 8.61 43.14
C ILE A 65 -22.92 8.92 41.66
N PRO A 66 -21.71 8.63 41.15
CA PRO A 66 -21.37 8.87 39.76
C PRO A 66 -22.33 8.16 38.80
N MET A 67 -22.81 8.90 37.78
CA MET A 67 -23.64 8.28 36.73
C MET A 67 -22.76 7.40 35.84
N ILE A 68 -23.13 6.15 35.73
CA ILE A 68 -22.45 5.19 34.84
C ILE A 68 -22.85 5.49 33.40
N ARG A 69 -21.87 5.79 32.55
CA ARG A 69 -22.06 5.90 31.11
C ARG A 69 -21.89 4.51 30.49
N ALA A 70 -22.82 4.10 29.65
CA ALA A 70 -22.68 2.88 28.87
C ALA A 70 -21.44 2.97 27.96
N ARG A 71 -20.67 1.90 27.94
CA ARG A 71 -19.52 1.77 27.03
C ARG A 71 -20.03 1.41 25.64
N GLU A 72 -19.53 2.11 24.62
CA GLU A 72 -19.78 1.71 23.23
C GLU A 72 -19.20 0.33 22.97
N GLY A 73 -19.97 -0.52 22.28
CA GLY A 73 -19.48 -1.82 21.84
C GLY A 73 -18.38 -1.67 20.80
N PHE A 74 -17.46 -2.61 20.78
CA PHE A 74 -16.46 -2.70 19.73
C PHE A 74 -16.65 -4.01 18.95
N LYS A 75 -16.40 -3.96 17.65
CA LYS A 75 -16.43 -5.14 16.78
C LYS A 75 -15.00 -5.65 16.62
N GLN A 76 -14.78 -6.88 17.03
CA GLN A 76 -13.51 -7.57 16.83
C GLN A 76 -13.56 -8.35 15.53
N GLU A 77 -12.63 -8.07 14.62
CA GLU A 77 -12.42 -8.85 13.41
C GLU A 77 -11.27 -9.83 13.63
N SER A 78 -11.38 -11.01 13.04
CA SER A 78 -10.34 -12.06 13.12
C SER A 78 -10.21 -12.73 11.76
N THR A 79 -8.99 -12.81 11.26
CA THR A 79 -8.67 -13.44 9.98
C THR A 79 -7.26 -14.01 9.99
N GLU A 80 -6.87 -14.68 8.92
CA GLU A 80 -5.51 -15.18 8.73
C GLU A 80 -4.77 -14.32 7.71
N MET A 81 -3.48 -14.08 7.97
CA MET A 81 -2.62 -13.31 7.08
C MET A 81 -2.21 -14.13 5.87
N ILE A 82 -1.99 -13.47 4.74
CA ILE A 82 -1.59 -14.10 3.48
C ILE A 82 -0.09 -14.42 3.53
N PHE A 83 0.25 -15.62 3.07
CA PHE A 83 1.63 -16.02 2.85
C PHE A 83 2.01 -15.88 1.37
N PHE A 84 3.06 -15.12 1.11
CA PHE A 84 3.68 -14.97 -0.19
C PHE A 84 5.06 -15.62 -0.18
N ARG A 85 5.38 -16.35 -1.22
CA ARG A 85 6.69 -16.92 -1.48
C ARG A 85 6.94 -16.97 -2.97
N GLU A 86 8.09 -16.51 -3.38
CA GLU A 86 8.56 -16.59 -4.75
C GLU A 86 10.04 -16.87 -4.77
N SER A 87 10.54 -17.51 -5.83
CA SER A 87 11.95 -17.87 -5.93
C SER A 87 12.47 -17.69 -7.36
N MET A 88 13.74 -17.33 -7.46
CA MET A 88 14.52 -17.32 -8.68
C MET A 88 15.72 -18.26 -8.56
N THR A 89 16.05 -18.92 -9.66
CA THR A 89 17.16 -19.87 -9.72
C THR A 89 18.22 -19.34 -10.66
N VAL A 90 19.46 -19.28 -10.19
CA VAL A 90 20.64 -18.99 -11.00
C VAL A 90 20.92 -20.21 -11.88
N ARG A 91 21.05 -20.00 -13.20
CA ARG A 91 21.25 -21.08 -14.17
C ARG A 91 22.69 -21.59 -14.13
N GLU A 92 22.90 -22.88 -14.45
CA GLU A 92 24.25 -23.43 -14.60
C GLU A 92 25.10 -22.68 -15.63
N GLU A 93 24.49 -22.18 -16.71
CA GLU A 93 25.15 -21.36 -17.70
C GLU A 93 25.80 -20.10 -17.13
N ASP A 94 25.07 -19.40 -16.22
CA ASP A 94 25.59 -18.20 -15.57
C ASP A 94 26.72 -18.55 -14.59
N LEU A 95 26.61 -19.72 -13.92
CA LEU A 95 27.67 -20.25 -13.07
C LEU A 95 28.92 -20.63 -13.87
N MET A 96 28.76 -21.26 -15.04
CA MET A 96 29.87 -21.61 -15.91
C MET A 96 30.56 -20.37 -16.49
N ARG A 97 29.79 -19.35 -16.87
CA ARG A 97 30.36 -18.07 -17.33
C ARG A 97 31.19 -17.39 -16.24
N LEU A 98 30.76 -17.49 -14.96
CA LEU A 98 31.55 -16.98 -13.83
C LEU A 98 32.87 -17.75 -13.65
N MET A 99 32.88 -19.07 -13.94
CA MET A 99 34.09 -19.91 -13.83
C MET A 99 35.05 -19.72 -15.01
N GLU A 100 34.56 -19.36 -16.20
CA GLU A 100 35.38 -19.09 -17.39
C GLU A 100 36.21 -17.81 -17.26
N ILE A 101 35.85 -16.93 -16.32
CA ILE A 101 36.57 -15.69 -16.08
C ILE A 101 37.72 -15.97 -15.11
N GLU A 102 38.90 -16.29 -15.64
CA GLU A 102 40.13 -16.57 -14.87
C GLU A 102 40.67 -15.34 -14.10
N ASP A 103 40.33 -14.13 -14.54
CA ASP A 103 40.83 -12.89 -13.97
C ASP A 103 39.77 -12.26 -13.03
N ALA A 104 40.06 -12.28 -11.73
CA ALA A 104 39.20 -11.70 -10.71
C ALA A 104 38.94 -10.19 -10.88
N ASN A 105 39.70 -9.51 -11.72
CA ASN A 105 39.54 -8.09 -12.03
C ASN A 105 38.75 -7.83 -13.32
N SER A 106 38.20 -8.86 -13.96
CA SER A 106 37.41 -8.69 -15.16
C SER A 106 36.14 -7.89 -14.88
N PRO A 107 35.82 -6.84 -15.67
CA PRO A 107 34.59 -6.06 -15.49
C PRO A 107 33.33 -6.92 -15.68
N PHE A 108 33.41 -8.00 -16.45
CA PHE A 108 32.28 -8.93 -16.71
C PHE A 108 31.81 -9.68 -15.43
N ILE A 109 32.70 -9.94 -14.46
CA ILE A 109 32.32 -10.53 -13.16
C ILE A 109 31.33 -9.62 -12.45
N GLY A 110 31.62 -8.31 -12.42
CA GLY A 110 30.75 -7.31 -11.80
C GLY A 110 29.36 -7.26 -12.41
N ASP A 111 29.25 -7.42 -13.73
CA ASP A 111 27.98 -7.38 -14.44
C ASP A 111 27.12 -8.63 -14.15
N ILE A 112 27.73 -9.83 -14.14
CA ILE A 112 27.02 -11.08 -13.84
C ILE A 112 26.55 -11.10 -12.37
N ILE A 113 27.43 -10.73 -11.44
CA ILE A 113 27.08 -10.65 -10.02
C ILE A 113 25.96 -9.61 -9.82
N SER A 114 26.04 -8.45 -10.48
CA SER A 114 25.01 -7.43 -10.42
C SER A 114 23.67 -7.92 -10.98
N SER A 115 23.67 -8.71 -12.05
CA SER A 115 22.46 -9.31 -12.60
C SER A 115 21.79 -10.26 -11.60
N ILE A 116 22.55 -11.13 -10.96
CA ILE A 116 22.05 -12.07 -9.94
C ILE A 116 21.45 -11.31 -8.72
N TYR A 117 22.13 -10.26 -8.26
CA TYR A 117 21.60 -9.41 -7.19
C TYR A 117 20.34 -8.65 -7.61
N ASN A 118 20.26 -8.22 -8.86
CA ASN A 118 19.07 -7.54 -9.38
C ASN A 118 17.85 -8.48 -9.42
N ASP A 119 18.05 -9.76 -9.69
CA ASP A 119 16.98 -10.76 -9.64
C ASP A 119 16.43 -10.92 -8.22
N ALA A 120 17.31 -11.02 -7.23
CA ALA A 120 16.89 -11.04 -5.81
C ALA A 120 16.21 -9.73 -5.40
N ALA A 121 16.69 -8.58 -5.86
CA ALA A 121 16.06 -7.28 -5.61
C ALA A 121 14.64 -7.22 -6.19
N ARG A 122 14.41 -7.76 -7.38
CA ARG A 122 13.06 -7.85 -7.98
C ARG A 122 12.08 -8.66 -7.15
N LEU A 123 12.53 -9.77 -6.54
CA LEU A 123 11.69 -10.56 -5.63
C LEU A 123 11.31 -9.77 -4.38
N ILE A 124 12.27 -9.03 -3.82
CA ILE A 124 12.02 -8.17 -2.64
C ILE A 124 11.04 -7.05 -3.01
N ASP A 125 11.21 -6.43 -4.17
CA ASP A 125 10.30 -5.41 -4.69
C ASP A 125 8.89 -5.97 -4.86
N GLY A 126 8.76 -7.18 -5.42
CA GLY A 126 7.49 -7.88 -5.53
C GLY A 126 6.78 -8.06 -4.18
N ALA A 127 7.53 -8.41 -3.14
CA ALA A 127 6.99 -8.51 -1.79
C ALA A 127 6.49 -7.15 -1.24
N GLU A 128 7.24 -6.07 -1.45
CA GLU A 128 6.82 -4.73 -1.05
C GLU A 128 5.63 -4.20 -1.87
N ILE A 129 5.60 -4.49 -3.17
CA ILE A 129 4.48 -4.18 -4.08
C ILE A 129 3.19 -4.85 -3.60
N ALA A 130 3.24 -6.14 -3.25
CA ALA A 130 2.07 -6.86 -2.75
C ALA A 130 1.47 -6.20 -1.50
N ALA A 131 2.30 -5.74 -0.58
CA ALA A 131 1.83 -5.03 0.60
C ALA A 131 1.19 -3.66 0.25
N GLU A 132 1.74 -2.93 -0.72
CA GLU A 132 1.19 -1.64 -1.15
C GLU A 132 -0.12 -1.79 -1.92
N VAL A 133 -0.24 -2.80 -2.79
CA VAL A 133 -1.49 -3.13 -3.49
C VAL A 133 -2.63 -3.36 -2.50
N MET A 134 -2.38 -4.12 -1.42
CA MET A 134 -3.39 -4.34 -0.38
C MET A 134 -3.80 -3.04 0.33
N ARG A 135 -2.85 -2.15 0.63
CA ARG A 135 -3.14 -0.85 1.26
C ARG A 135 -3.98 0.03 0.35
N MET A 136 -3.63 0.09 -0.94
CA MET A 136 -4.37 0.90 -1.91
C MET A 136 -5.76 0.34 -2.20
N ALA A 137 -5.93 -0.99 -2.19
CA ALA A 137 -7.25 -1.61 -2.30
C ALA A 137 -8.20 -1.21 -1.16
N LEU A 138 -7.65 -0.95 0.05
CA LEU A 138 -8.44 -0.43 1.16
C LEU A 138 -8.74 1.07 1.04
N LEU A 139 -7.78 1.86 0.52
CA LEU A 139 -7.94 3.31 0.36
C LEU A 139 -8.83 3.68 -0.84
N ALA A 140 -8.75 2.92 -1.93
CA ALA A 140 -9.55 3.14 -3.14
C ALA A 140 -10.42 1.91 -3.45
N PRO A 141 -11.41 1.60 -2.59
CA PRO A 141 -12.20 0.39 -2.72
C PRO A 141 -13.00 0.36 -4.02
N LYS A 142 -13.11 -0.83 -4.61
CA LYS A 142 -13.99 -1.07 -5.74
C LYS A 142 -15.44 -0.96 -5.27
N ASP A 143 -16.25 -0.21 -6.01
CA ASP A 143 -17.68 -0.01 -5.71
C ASP A 143 -17.98 0.45 -4.26
N GLY A 144 -17.04 1.19 -3.66
CA GLY A 144 -17.19 1.71 -2.30
C GLY A 144 -17.08 0.67 -1.17
N LYS A 145 -16.69 -0.57 -1.46
CA LYS A 145 -16.57 -1.64 -0.47
C LYS A 145 -15.09 -1.96 -0.20
N PRO A 146 -14.51 -1.56 0.93
CA PRO A 146 -13.14 -1.90 1.28
C PRO A 146 -12.96 -3.42 1.37
N SER A 147 -12.21 -3.95 0.42
CA SER A 147 -11.94 -5.39 0.30
C SER A 147 -10.58 -5.62 -0.33
N ILE A 148 -9.95 -6.73 0.03
CA ILE A 148 -8.73 -7.21 -0.60
C ILE A 148 -9.07 -8.53 -1.27
N ALA A 149 -8.80 -8.65 -2.57
CA ALA A 149 -8.91 -9.89 -3.31
C ALA A 149 -7.57 -10.16 -4.02
N ILE A 150 -6.94 -11.27 -3.69
CA ILE A 150 -5.67 -11.70 -4.27
C ILE A 150 -5.84 -13.11 -4.80
N GLY A 151 -5.66 -13.27 -6.12
CA GLY A 151 -5.64 -14.56 -6.78
C GLY A 151 -4.23 -14.95 -7.19
N THR A 152 -3.97 -16.23 -7.36
CA THR A 152 -2.63 -16.74 -7.73
C THR A 152 -2.37 -16.74 -9.24
N GLY A 153 -3.31 -16.33 -10.07
CA GLY A 153 -3.12 -16.15 -11.53
C GLY A 153 -2.83 -17.43 -12.34
N LYS A 154 -2.76 -18.61 -11.73
CA LYS A 154 -2.50 -19.89 -12.41
C LYS A 154 -3.78 -20.68 -12.67
N ALA A 155 -3.70 -21.54 -13.70
CA ALA A 155 -4.79 -22.35 -14.24
C ALA A 155 -5.77 -22.95 -13.23
N GLU A 156 -6.96 -23.20 -13.66
CA GLU A 156 -8.22 -23.49 -12.95
C GLU A 156 -8.21 -24.42 -11.73
N SER A 157 -7.17 -25.23 -11.50
CA SER A 157 -7.08 -26.16 -10.35
C SER A 157 -6.36 -25.60 -9.10
N ASP A 158 -5.58 -24.53 -9.22
CA ASP A 158 -4.74 -23.96 -8.14
C ASP A 158 -5.02 -22.48 -7.85
N ASN A 159 -6.14 -21.95 -8.29
CA ASN A 159 -6.53 -20.56 -8.01
C ASN A 159 -6.95 -20.40 -6.54
N MET A 160 -5.95 -20.29 -5.67
CA MET A 160 -6.21 -19.86 -4.31
C MET A 160 -6.54 -18.37 -4.31
N VAL A 161 -7.80 -18.02 -4.08
CA VAL A 161 -8.26 -16.65 -3.97
C VAL A 161 -8.40 -16.30 -2.49
N TYR A 162 -7.60 -15.34 -2.04
CA TYR A 162 -7.77 -14.75 -0.72
C TYR A 162 -8.71 -13.56 -0.82
N GLY A 163 -9.85 -13.63 -0.16
CA GLY A 163 -10.85 -12.57 -0.09
C GLY A 163 -11.03 -12.06 1.33
N TYR A 164 -10.81 -10.76 1.54
CA TYR A 164 -11.01 -10.11 2.83
C TYR A 164 -12.00 -8.97 2.67
N ASP A 165 -13.09 -9.05 3.40
CA ASP A 165 -14.15 -8.05 3.42
C ASP A 165 -14.06 -7.23 4.70
N TYR A 166 -13.74 -5.96 4.58
CA TYR A 166 -13.67 -5.02 5.70
C TYR A 166 -14.98 -4.29 5.97
N ASP A 167 -15.99 -4.44 5.10
CA ASP A 167 -17.31 -3.84 5.22
C ASP A 167 -18.40 -4.91 5.10
N SER A 168 -18.32 -5.94 5.93
CA SER A 168 -19.23 -7.10 5.91
C SER A 168 -20.71 -6.74 6.16
N ASP A 169 -20.98 -5.61 6.83
CA ASP A 169 -22.32 -5.10 7.13
C ASP A 169 -22.80 -4.01 6.14
N GLY A 170 -21.94 -3.61 5.19
CA GLY A 170 -22.25 -2.58 4.20
C GLY A 170 -22.37 -1.15 4.76
N THR A 171 -22.02 -0.96 6.02
CA THR A 171 -22.15 0.35 6.69
C THR A 171 -21.21 1.39 6.09
N TYR A 172 -19.99 0.98 5.74
CA TYR A 172 -19.03 1.88 5.12
C TYR A 172 -19.52 2.35 3.75
N LYS A 173 -19.93 1.43 2.88
CA LYS A 173 -20.46 1.77 1.56
C LYS A 173 -21.65 2.73 1.64
N GLN A 174 -22.54 2.56 2.60
CA GLN A 174 -23.72 3.43 2.74
C GLN A 174 -23.38 4.85 3.21
N LYS A 175 -22.37 5.00 4.06
CA LYS A 175 -22.10 6.28 4.76
C LYS A 175 -20.83 6.99 4.30
N HIS A 176 -19.83 6.25 3.82
CA HIS A 176 -18.49 6.75 3.50
C HIS A 176 -18.15 6.69 2.01
N TYR A 177 -19.14 6.46 1.17
CA TYR A 177 -18.97 6.38 -0.26
C TYR A 177 -19.99 7.25 -0.97
N LEU A 178 -19.51 7.99 -1.97
CA LEU A 178 -20.33 8.80 -2.86
C LEU A 178 -19.96 8.43 -4.30
N LYS A 179 -20.94 7.99 -5.07
CA LYS A 179 -20.80 7.84 -6.51
C LYS A 179 -21.48 9.01 -7.20
N ILE A 180 -20.76 9.67 -8.11
CA ILE A 180 -21.31 10.75 -8.93
C ILE A 180 -21.79 10.13 -10.23
N GLU A 181 -22.97 10.53 -10.68
CA GLU A 181 -23.59 9.96 -11.86
C GLU A 181 -24.10 11.05 -12.81
N GLY A 182 -24.26 10.69 -14.09
CA GLY A 182 -24.84 11.56 -15.11
C GLY A 182 -23.91 12.68 -15.55
N THR A 183 -24.45 13.87 -15.71
CA THR A 183 -23.71 15.06 -16.16
C THR A 183 -22.89 15.76 -15.10
N ASP A 184 -22.98 15.30 -13.85
CA ASP A 184 -22.22 15.88 -12.73
C ASP A 184 -20.87 15.17 -12.54
N THR A 185 -20.57 14.09 -13.31
CA THR A 185 -19.27 13.41 -13.29
C THR A 185 -18.13 14.36 -13.68
N TRP A 186 -16.96 14.17 -13.09
CA TRP A 186 -15.87 15.14 -13.20
C TRP A 186 -15.25 15.26 -14.59
N ASP A 187 -15.50 14.31 -15.48
CA ASP A 187 -15.13 14.37 -16.90
C ASP A 187 -16.01 15.34 -17.72
N HIS A 188 -16.99 16.00 -17.09
CA HIS A 188 -17.78 17.08 -17.68
C HIS A 188 -17.37 18.43 -17.09
N PRO A 189 -16.41 19.16 -17.68
CA PRO A 189 -15.81 20.37 -17.11
C PRO A 189 -16.82 21.48 -16.78
N ASP A 190 -17.90 21.57 -17.57
CA ASP A 190 -18.87 22.66 -17.51
C ASP A 190 -19.88 22.47 -16.36
N THR A 191 -20.27 21.23 -16.08
CA THR A 191 -21.38 20.92 -15.15
C THR A 191 -20.89 20.37 -13.83
N ALA A 192 -19.73 19.69 -13.80
CA ALA A 192 -19.15 19.09 -12.61
C ALA A 192 -18.84 20.11 -11.51
N LYS A 193 -19.03 19.70 -10.27
CA LYS A 193 -18.79 20.52 -9.07
C LYS A 193 -17.80 19.87 -8.09
N PRO A 194 -16.56 19.59 -8.51
CA PRO A 194 -15.60 18.81 -7.74
C PRO A 194 -15.37 19.31 -6.31
N LEU A 195 -15.25 20.65 -6.15
CA LEU A 195 -15.04 21.25 -4.84
C LEU A 195 -16.22 21.03 -3.89
N LYS A 196 -17.45 21.01 -4.42
CA LYS A 196 -18.65 20.75 -3.62
C LYS A 196 -18.72 19.30 -3.16
N ASP A 197 -18.36 18.37 -4.04
CA ASP A 197 -18.38 16.94 -3.75
C ASP A 197 -17.35 16.59 -2.67
N VAL A 198 -16.13 17.11 -2.80
CA VAL A 198 -15.09 16.98 -1.76
C VAL A 198 -15.53 17.63 -0.44
N GLN A 199 -16.19 18.79 -0.49
CA GLN A 199 -16.73 19.44 0.70
C GLN A 199 -17.84 18.61 1.37
N GLN A 200 -18.65 17.89 0.61
CA GLN A 200 -19.69 16.99 1.14
C GLN A 200 -19.04 15.88 1.98
N GLY A 201 -18.05 15.16 1.45
CA GLY A 201 -17.30 14.14 2.18
C GLY A 201 -16.57 14.72 3.42
N THR A 202 -15.97 15.91 3.26
CA THR A 202 -15.29 16.61 4.35
C THR A 202 -16.26 16.97 5.48
N LYS A 203 -17.46 17.46 5.16
CA LYS A 203 -18.50 17.79 6.13
C LYS A 203 -19.00 16.55 6.86
N TYR A 204 -19.20 15.46 6.11
CA TYR A 204 -19.61 14.20 6.71
C TYR A 204 -18.58 13.70 7.73
N LEU A 205 -17.29 13.63 7.37
CA LEU A 205 -16.24 13.21 8.29
C LEU A 205 -16.16 14.10 9.54
N LYS A 206 -16.29 15.42 9.37
CA LYS A 206 -16.35 16.36 10.52
C LYS A 206 -17.56 16.10 11.41
N SER A 207 -18.71 15.73 10.85
CA SER A 207 -19.93 15.45 11.62
C SER A 207 -19.81 14.24 12.53
N ILE A 208 -18.94 13.29 12.21
CA ILE A 208 -18.61 12.12 13.03
C ILE A 208 -17.36 12.30 13.90
N GLY A 209 -16.81 13.54 13.98
CA GLY A 209 -15.66 13.86 14.81
C GLY A 209 -14.29 13.50 14.21
N VAL A 210 -14.23 13.21 12.93
CA VAL A 210 -12.97 13.01 12.21
C VAL A 210 -12.46 14.36 11.69
N LEU A 211 -11.16 14.61 11.79
CA LEU A 211 -10.51 15.77 11.19
C LEU A 211 -9.92 15.37 9.82
N PRO A 212 -10.56 15.71 8.68
CA PRO A 212 -10.03 15.42 7.36
C PRO A 212 -8.77 16.25 7.11
N ARG A 213 -7.76 15.62 6.49
CA ARG A 213 -6.47 16.29 6.24
C ARG A 213 -5.97 16.14 4.81
N TYR A 214 -6.18 14.98 4.19
CA TYR A 214 -5.66 14.69 2.86
C TYR A 214 -6.77 14.32 1.90
N ALA A 215 -6.56 14.58 0.62
CA ALA A 215 -7.34 14.05 -0.49
C ALA A 215 -6.38 13.33 -1.43
N MET A 216 -6.49 12.00 -1.52
CA MET A 216 -5.66 11.18 -2.39
C MET A 216 -6.39 10.92 -3.70
N MET A 217 -5.69 11.09 -4.81
CA MET A 217 -6.14 10.82 -6.17
C MET A 217 -4.92 10.59 -7.07
N ASN A 218 -5.13 10.15 -8.29
CA ASN A 218 -4.06 10.09 -9.29
C ASN A 218 -4.07 11.33 -10.20
N SER A 219 -3.07 11.44 -11.09
CA SER A 219 -2.95 12.56 -12.04
C SER A 219 -4.17 12.67 -12.97
N THR A 220 -4.64 11.55 -13.53
CA THR A 220 -5.82 11.53 -14.42
C THR A 220 -7.04 12.14 -13.74
N THR A 221 -7.29 11.80 -12.47
CA THR A 221 -8.40 12.37 -11.71
C THR A 221 -8.14 13.83 -11.34
N PHE A 222 -6.87 14.20 -11.11
CA PHE A 222 -6.48 15.58 -10.83
C PHE A 222 -6.62 16.48 -12.06
N ASP A 223 -6.41 15.94 -13.27
CA ASP A 223 -6.58 16.67 -14.53
C ASP A 223 -8.02 17.18 -14.70
N TYR A 224 -9.02 16.42 -14.23
CA TYR A 224 -10.40 16.93 -14.20
C TYR A 224 -10.56 18.22 -13.38
N LEU A 225 -9.76 18.40 -12.32
CA LEU A 225 -9.77 19.65 -11.55
C LEU A 225 -9.12 20.79 -12.32
N ILE A 226 -8.07 20.51 -13.10
CA ILE A 226 -7.38 21.49 -13.94
C ILE A 226 -8.30 21.98 -15.06
N GLU A 227 -9.09 21.06 -15.63
CA GLU A 227 -9.99 21.36 -16.74
C GLU A 227 -11.31 22.00 -16.30
N ASN A 228 -11.68 21.88 -15.02
CA ASN A 228 -12.97 22.33 -14.50
C ASN A 228 -13.17 23.82 -14.55
N GLU A 229 -14.29 24.27 -15.14
CA GLU A 229 -14.60 25.71 -15.32
C GLU A 229 -14.76 26.47 -14.00
N GLN A 230 -15.29 25.86 -12.96
CA GLN A 230 -15.44 26.55 -11.66
C GLN A 230 -14.07 26.89 -11.07
N ILE A 231 -13.08 26.02 -11.24
CA ILE A 231 -11.72 26.24 -10.76
C ILE A 231 -11.03 27.29 -11.60
N LYS A 232 -11.17 27.24 -12.93
CA LYS A 232 -10.68 28.27 -13.85
C LYS A 232 -11.28 29.65 -13.54
N ASN A 233 -12.58 29.73 -13.33
CA ASN A 233 -13.27 30.95 -12.97
C ASN A 233 -12.86 31.50 -11.59
N ALA A 234 -12.57 30.64 -10.63
CA ALA A 234 -12.04 31.06 -9.33
C ALA A 234 -10.64 31.70 -9.44
N LEU A 235 -9.82 31.27 -10.41
CA LEU A 235 -8.53 31.87 -10.74
C LEU A 235 -8.68 33.27 -11.37
N ILE A 236 -9.55 33.40 -12.33
CA ILE A 236 -9.81 34.68 -13.02
C ILE A 236 -10.24 35.74 -12.00
N THR A 237 -11.16 35.40 -11.10
CA THR A 237 -11.66 36.32 -10.07
C THR A 237 -10.57 36.73 -9.07
N SER A 238 -9.58 35.88 -8.82
CA SER A 238 -8.48 36.15 -7.90
C SER A 238 -7.37 37.03 -8.50
N SER A 239 -7.11 36.93 -9.81
CA SER A 239 -5.97 37.57 -10.47
C SER A 239 -6.36 38.73 -11.41
N GLY A 240 -7.63 38.85 -11.76
CA GLY A 240 -8.12 39.86 -12.72
C GLY A 240 -7.59 39.65 -14.15
N LYS A 241 -6.92 38.56 -14.44
CA LYS A 241 -6.39 38.23 -15.77
C LYS A 241 -6.96 36.88 -16.22
N THR A 242 -7.27 36.79 -17.52
CA THR A 242 -7.61 35.50 -18.16
C THR A 242 -6.37 34.61 -18.12
N VAL A 243 -6.46 33.45 -17.47
CA VAL A 243 -5.38 32.50 -17.39
C VAL A 243 -5.62 31.43 -18.44
N ASP A 244 -4.85 31.50 -19.53
CA ASP A 244 -4.95 30.52 -20.64
C ASP A 244 -4.40 29.13 -20.25
N PHE A 245 -3.49 29.08 -19.25
CA PHE A 245 -2.90 27.86 -18.75
C PHE A 245 -3.04 27.80 -17.22
N THR A 246 -3.70 26.76 -16.74
CA THR A 246 -3.84 26.51 -15.31
C THR A 246 -2.70 25.58 -14.88
N ASP A 247 -1.74 26.11 -14.10
CA ASP A 247 -0.64 25.34 -13.54
C ASP A 247 -1.13 24.44 -12.42
N GLU A 248 -0.60 23.20 -12.38
CA GLU A 248 -0.90 22.18 -11.37
C GLU A 248 -0.70 22.71 -9.94
N ALA A 249 0.38 23.48 -9.70
CA ALA A 249 0.68 24.04 -8.39
C ALA A 249 -0.42 25.02 -7.93
N THR A 250 -0.92 25.84 -8.84
CA THR A 250 -1.98 26.81 -8.58
C THR A 250 -3.31 26.10 -8.27
N VAL A 251 -3.64 25.03 -9.00
CA VAL A 251 -4.85 24.23 -8.71
C VAL A 251 -4.75 23.56 -7.34
N LYS A 252 -3.60 23.01 -6.98
CA LYS A 252 -3.34 22.44 -5.64
C LYS A 252 -3.55 23.49 -4.53
N GLU A 253 -3.09 24.72 -4.74
CA GLU A 253 -3.29 25.80 -3.77
C GLU A 253 -4.77 26.15 -3.62
N ILE A 254 -5.49 26.32 -4.74
CA ILE A 254 -6.93 26.62 -4.71
C ILE A 254 -7.71 25.50 -4.04
N PHE A 255 -7.42 24.27 -4.42
CA PHE A 255 -8.03 23.07 -3.83
C PHE A 255 -7.83 23.08 -2.32
N THR A 256 -6.59 23.25 -1.85
CA THR A 256 -6.26 23.30 -0.42
C THR A 256 -6.98 24.45 0.29
N ARG A 257 -6.99 25.63 -0.30
CA ARG A 257 -7.65 26.82 0.28
C ARG A 257 -9.18 26.66 0.38
N LYS A 258 -9.80 26.02 -0.62
CA LYS A 258 -11.27 25.85 -0.67
C LYS A 258 -11.78 24.65 0.11
N THR A 259 -11.03 23.57 0.17
CA THR A 259 -11.45 22.31 0.84
C THR A 259 -10.83 22.15 2.23
N GLY A 260 -9.69 22.77 2.49
CA GLY A 260 -8.88 22.58 3.70
C GLY A 260 -8.08 21.27 3.68
N LEU A 261 -7.99 20.58 2.52
CA LEU A 261 -7.31 19.30 2.36
C LEU A 261 -6.03 19.46 1.55
N THR A 262 -5.00 18.73 1.93
CA THR A 262 -3.77 18.62 1.14
C THR A 262 -3.95 17.52 0.09
N PRO A 263 -3.86 17.84 -1.22
CA PRO A 263 -3.94 16.82 -2.26
C PRO A 263 -2.68 15.96 -2.27
N ILE A 264 -2.85 14.65 -2.40
CA ILE A 264 -1.80 13.64 -2.61
C ILE A 264 -2.04 13.03 -3.98
N ILE A 265 -1.14 13.28 -4.93
CA ILE A 265 -1.18 12.68 -6.25
C ILE A 265 -0.31 11.43 -6.24
N TYR A 266 -0.89 10.28 -6.61
CA TYR A 266 -0.22 8.99 -6.54
C TYR A 266 -0.37 8.22 -7.85
N ASP A 267 0.69 8.24 -8.68
CA ASP A 267 0.70 7.71 -10.06
C ASP A 267 1.58 6.47 -10.24
N LYS A 268 2.05 5.88 -9.13
CA LYS A 268 2.89 4.68 -9.23
C LYS A 268 2.13 3.53 -9.88
N MET A 269 2.88 2.72 -10.63
CA MET A 269 2.40 1.55 -11.34
C MET A 269 3.16 0.30 -10.92
N TYR A 270 2.57 -0.85 -11.13
CA TYR A 270 3.18 -2.16 -10.92
C TYR A 270 2.77 -3.10 -12.05
N ILE A 271 3.46 -4.23 -12.14
CA ILE A 271 3.12 -5.31 -13.08
C ILE A 271 2.38 -6.38 -12.28
N ASP A 272 1.18 -6.74 -12.73
CA ASP A 272 0.37 -7.78 -12.10
C ASP A 272 0.84 -9.21 -12.48
N TYR A 273 0.16 -10.23 -11.94
CA TYR A 273 0.47 -11.65 -12.17
C TYR A 273 0.31 -12.08 -13.65
N GLU A 274 -0.42 -11.31 -14.46
CA GLU A 274 -0.60 -11.56 -15.88
C GLU A 274 0.43 -10.79 -16.75
N GLY A 275 1.34 -10.05 -16.13
CA GLY A 275 2.33 -9.22 -16.81
C GLY A 275 1.77 -7.89 -17.32
N LYS A 276 0.56 -7.49 -16.88
CA LYS A 276 -0.05 -6.22 -17.27
C LYS A 276 0.34 -5.11 -16.31
N THR A 277 0.57 -3.93 -16.85
CA THR A 277 0.81 -2.73 -16.04
C THR A 277 -0.48 -2.26 -15.40
N GLN A 278 -0.48 -2.11 -14.08
CA GLN A 278 -1.60 -1.64 -13.27
C GLN A 278 -1.20 -0.40 -12.48
N LYS A 279 -2.16 0.50 -12.20
CA LYS A 279 -1.98 1.61 -11.29
C LYS A 279 -2.23 1.15 -9.85
N PHE A 280 -1.41 1.56 -8.90
CA PHE A 280 -1.70 1.32 -7.47
C PHE A 280 -2.98 2.01 -7.03
N TYR A 281 -3.17 3.24 -7.46
CA TYR A 281 -4.37 4.02 -7.20
C TYR A 281 -5.19 4.16 -8.49
N PRO A 282 -6.44 3.66 -8.52
CA PRO A 282 -7.25 3.65 -9.73
C PRO A 282 -7.64 5.07 -10.18
N ASP A 283 -7.98 5.19 -11.45
CA ASP A 283 -8.57 6.40 -12.01
C ASP A 283 -9.97 6.64 -11.41
N ASP A 284 -10.46 7.85 -11.59
CA ASP A 284 -11.82 8.26 -11.28
C ASP A 284 -12.21 8.12 -9.80
N LYS A 285 -11.23 8.13 -8.89
CA LYS A 285 -11.46 8.06 -7.44
C LYS A 285 -10.74 9.16 -6.68
N VAL A 286 -11.41 9.62 -5.62
CA VAL A 286 -10.83 10.54 -4.63
C VAL A 286 -11.11 10.00 -3.24
N THR A 287 -10.05 9.79 -2.46
CA THR A 287 -10.19 9.35 -1.06
C THR A 287 -9.81 10.49 -0.13
N ILE A 288 -10.79 10.95 0.64
CA ILE A 288 -10.57 11.91 1.72
C ILE A 288 -10.12 11.12 2.94
N ILE A 289 -8.99 11.52 3.53
CA ILE A 289 -8.33 10.80 4.61
C ILE A 289 -8.23 11.71 5.84
N GLY A 290 -8.65 11.18 6.98
CA GLY A 290 -8.51 11.84 8.28
C GLY A 290 -7.06 11.92 8.76
N ALA A 291 -6.82 12.75 9.77
CA ALA A 291 -5.51 12.84 10.41
C ALA A 291 -5.17 11.56 11.18
N GLY A 292 -3.91 11.13 11.10
CA GLY A 292 -3.37 9.97 11.79
C GLY A 292 -3.28 8.72 10.93
N THR A 293 -3.01 7.58 11.58
CA THR A 293 -2.95 6.28 10.93
C THR A 293 -4.33 5.64 10.82
N LEU A 294 -4.58 4.95 9.74
CA LEU A 294 -5.85 4.26 9.48
C LEU A 294 -5.84 2.82 10.00
N GLY A 295 -4.67 2.26 10.13
CA GLY A 295 -4.46 0.90 10.58
C GLY A 295 -2.99 0.57 10.70
N SER A 296 -2.65 -0.70 10.60
CA SER A 296 -1.27 -1.18 10.60
C SER A 296 -1.12 -2.33 9.61
N THR A 297 0.00 -2.38 8.90
CA THR A 297 0.36 -3.55 8.08
C THR A 297 1.09 -4.54 8.96
N TYR A 298 0.45 -5.66 9.28
CA TYR A 298 1.04 -6.69 10.11
C TYR A 298 1.83 -7.68 9.28
N TYR A 299 3.02 -8.01 9.77
CA TYR A 299 3.91 -9.00 9.19
C TYR A 299 4.06 -10.19 10.15
N GLY A 300 3.74 -11.38 9.66
CA GLY A 300 3.88 -12.63 10.41
C GLY A 300 5.31 -13.17 10.38
N VAL A 301 5.54 -14.25 11.11
CA VAL A 301 6.80 -15.02 11.09
C VAL A 301 6.69 -16.07 9.99
N THR A 302 7.57 -16.00 9.00
CA THR A 302 7.61 -16.96 7.90
C THR A 302 8.26 -18.28 8.34
N PRO A 303 8.03 -19.40 7.61
CA PRO A 303 8.71 -20.67 7.89
C PRO A 303 10.24 -20.54 7.83
N GLU A 304 10.77 -19.73 6.91
CA GLU A 304 12.21 -19.47 6.76
C GLU A 304 12.76 -18.73 7.99
N GLU A 305 12.08 -17.70 8.45
CA GLU A 305 12.43 -16.97 9.66
C GLU A 305 12.42 -17.90 10.88
N ARG A 306 11.42 -18.79 10.97
CA ARG A 306 11.36 -19.78 12.04
C ARG A 306 12.54 -20.75 11.98
N THR A 307 12.96 -21.15 10.79
CA THR A 307 14.14 -22.00 10.60
C THR A 307 15.41 -21.30 11.08
N LEU A 308 15.58 -20.01 10.76
CA LEU A 308 16.69 -19.19 11.26
C LEU A 308 16.70 -19.10 12.79
N MET A 309 15.53 -18.96 13.43
CA MET A 309 15.39 -18.94 14.88
C MET A 309 15.79 -20.26 15.53
N SER A 310 15.57 -21.38 14.87
CA SER A 310 15.88 -22.73 15.39
C SER A 310 17.27 -23.23 15.04
N ASN A 311 17.84 -22.77 13.93
CA ASN A 311 19.16 -23.18 13.43
C ASN A 311 19.89 -21.98 12.80
N LYS A 312 21.01 -21.57 13.40
CA LYS A 312 21.81 -20.43 12.92
C LYS A 312 22.69 -20.75 11.69
N ASN A 313 22.80 -22.03 11.33
CA ASN A 313 23.63 -22.48 10.20
C ASN A 313 22.84 -22.55 8.86
N VAL A 314 21.71 -21.88 8.78
CA VAL A 314 20.93 -21.77 7.53
C VAL A 314 21.20 -20.43 6.87
N ASP A 315 21.30 -20.44 5.55
CA ASP A 315 21.44 -19.21 4.78
C ASP A 315 20.07 -18.52 4.61
N VAL A 316 19.67 -17.81 5.67
CA VAL A 316 18.44 -17.02 5.73
C VAL A 316 18.75 -15.67 6.36
N ALA A 317 18.34 -14.60 5.70
CA ALA A 317 18.43 -13.24 6.20
C ALA A 317 17.04 -12.61 6.30
N MET A 318 16.93 -11.61 7.17
CA MET A 318 15.69 -10.82 7.33
C MET A 318 15.91 -9.39 6.91
N LEU A 319 15.11 -8.92 5.96
CA LEU A 319 15.08 -7.50 5.58
C LEU A 319 14.03 -6.77 6.42
N ASP A 320 14.47 -5.74 7.16
CA ASP A 320 13.61 -4.90 8.03
C ASP A 320 12.71 -5.71 8.98
N ASN A 321 13.10 -6.92 9.34
CA ASN A 321 12.32 -7.84 10.16
C ASN A 321 10.92 -8.19 9.57
N ARG A 322 10.76 -8.13 8.24
CA ARG A 322 9.50 -8.29 7.52
C ARG A 322 9.56 -9.35 6.43
N ILE A 323 10.60 -9.32 5.65
CA ILE A 323 10.80 -10.15 4.45
C ILE A 323 11.95 -11.10 4.75
N ALA A 324 11.71 -12.40 4.60
CA ALA A 324 12.74 -13.42 4.74
C ALA A 324 13.34 -13.71 3.35
N ILE A 325 14.65 -13.73 3.28
CA ILE A 325 15.45 -14.10 2.10
C ILE A 325 16.18 -15.39 2.46
N ALA A 326 15.99 -16.43 1.67
CA ALA A 326 16.65 -17.71 1.88
C ALA A 326 17.36 -18.13 0.59
N THR A 327 18.64 -18.48 0.69
CA THR A 327 19.42 -19.01 -0.42
C THR A 327 19.74 -20.49 -0.17
N LYS A 328 19.54 -21.32 -1.19
CA LYS A 328 19.81 -22.76 -1.13
C LYS A 328 20.59 -23.17 -2.37
N THR A 329 21.73 -23.81 -2.19
CA THR A 329 22.50 -24.44 -3.27
C THR A 329 22.35 -25.95 -3.21
N GLU A 330 21.88 -26.54 -4.32
CA GLU A 330 21.78 -27.99 -4.50
C GLU A 330 23.01 -28.46 -5.27
N GLN A 331 23.76 -29.42 -4.70
CA GLN A 331 25.02 -29.91 -5.24
C GLN A 331 24.89 -31.09 -6.21
N GLY A 332 23.67 -31.52 -6.51
CA GLY A 332 23.41 -32.58 -7.48
C GLY A 332 23.32 -32.06 -8.92
N PRO A 333 23.58 -32.87 -9.96
CA PRO A 333 23.36 -32.44 -11.34
C PRO A 333 21.85 -32.30 -11.65
N PRO A 334 21.36 -31.14 -12.13
CA PRO A 334 22.11 -29.89 -12.31
C PRO A 334 22.36 -29.13 -11.00
N ILE A 335 23.52 -28.44 -10.87
CA ILE A 335 23.81 -27.55 -9.75
C ILE A 335 22.92 -26.34 -9.85
N LYS A 336 22.16 -26.04 -8.79
CA LYS A 336 21.21 -24.93 -8.75
C LYS A 336 21.37 -24.12 -7.49
N THR A 337 21.50 -22.82 -7.64
CA THR A 337 21.41 -21.87 -6.53
C THR A 337 20.08 -21.15 -6.64
N THR A 338 19.20 -21.37 -5.68
CA THR A 338 17.86 -20.79 -5.65
C THR A 338 17.76 -19.80 -4.51
N THR A 339 17.38 -18.57 -4.82
CA THR A 339 17.04 -17.55 -3.83
C THR A 339 15.52 -17.43 -3.74
N SER A 340 14.99 -17.57 -2.55
CA SER A 340 13.57 -17.47 -2.25
C SER A 340 13.34 -16.24 -1.37
N VAL A 341 12.29 -15.50 -1.69
CA VAL A 341 11.80 -14.41 -0.85
C VAL A 341 10.42 -14.76 -0.35
N SER A 342 10.18 -14.60 0.95
CA SER A 342 8.90 -14.89 1.55
C SER A 342 8.47 -13.84 2.56
N GLN A 343 7.15 -13.62 2.66
CA GLN A 343 6.53 -12.77 3.66
C GLN A 343 5.13 -13.28 4.03
N ILE A 344 4.73 -13.00 5.25
CA ILE A 344 3.34 -13.15 5.69
C ILE A 344 2.86 -11.75 6.02
N VAL A 345 1.81 -11.28 5.34
CA VAL A 345 1.38 -9.89 5.47
C VAL A 345 -0.13 -9.73 5.32
N LEU A 346 -0.70 -8.82 6.11
CA LEU A 346 -2.07 -8.32 5.92
C LEU A 346 -2.21 -6.97 6.61
N PRO A 347 -2.75 -5.94 5.95
CA PRO A 347 -3.13 -4.69 6.61
C PRO A 347 -4.40 -4.88 7.44
N SER A 348 -4.45 -4.25 8.61
CA SER A 348 -5.67 -4.04 9.38
C SER A 348 -6.26 -2.67 9.07
N TYR A 349 -7.54 -2.47 9.33
CA TYR A 349 -8.23 -1.21 9.03
C TYR A 349 -9.06 -0.76 10.24
N GLU A 350 -8.36 -0.42 11.33
CA GLU A 350 -8.98 0.00 12.58
C GLU A 350 -9.74 1.33 12.43
N GLY A 351 -9.16 2.24 11.66
CA GLY A 351 -9.70 3.58 11.41
C GLY A 351 -10.53 3.70 10.13
N ILE A 352 -11.28 2.68 9.76
CA ILE A 352 -12.09 2.66 8.55
C ILE A 352 -13.02 3.88 8.44
N ASP A 353 -13.63 4.32 9.54
CA ASP A 353 -14.51 5.48 9.59
C ASP A 353 -13.77 6.83 9.39
N SER A 354 -12.45 6.81 9.30
CA SER A 354 -11.65 8.02 9.06
C SER A 354 -11.41 8.32 7.59
N THR A 355 -12.06 7.59 6.69
CA THR A 355 -11.96 7.80 5.24
C THR A 355 -13.32 7.99 4.61
N PHE A 356 -13.34 8.72 3.49
CA PHE A 356 -14.53 8.90 2.65
C PHE A 356 -14.09 8.84 1.19
N VAL A 357 -14.75 8.02 0.40
CA VAL A 357 -14.38 7.76 -1.00
C VAL A 357 -15.42 8.37 -1.92
N ILE A 358 -14.95 9.06 -2.95
CA ILE A 358 -15.78 9.62 -4.02
C ILE A 358 -15.37 8.91 -5.31
N ASP A 359 -16.33 8.31 -5.96
CA ASP A 359 -16.21 7.78 -7.32
C ASP A 359 -16.74 8.88 -8.26
N VAL A 360 -15.84 9.46 -9.05
CA VAL A 360 -16.11 10.71 -9.76
C VAL A 360 -16.60 10.51 -11.20
N LYS A 361 -16.70 9.23 -11.61
CA LYS A 361 -17.17 8.84 -12.93
C LYS A 361 -17.97 7.54 -12.92
#